data_5f4ee4d6bc2c77d460e0360ff6f05413
#
_entry.id   5f4ee4d6bc2c77d460e0360ff6f05413
#
_cell.length_a   1.000
_cell.length_b   1.000
_cell.length_c   1.000
_cell.angle_alpha   90.00
_cell.angle_beta   90.00
_cell.angle_gamma   90.00
#
_symmetry.space_group_name_H-M   'P 1'
#
loop_
_entity.id
_entity.type
_entity.pdbx_description
1 polymer ?
#
loop_
_entity_poly.entity_id
_entity_poly.type
_entity_poly.pdbx_seq_one_letter_code
_entity_poly.pdbx_strand_id
1 'polypeptide(L)'
;RPKWFGRINIEEYEKLASIGYTPQQIAMYYDIEVGDFMFYFTLLRSPLKYHYDRGQLLQQAKEGISMTDAAATGENVTQAQRLDKFRGQLEFKNNINKVFFGDLDV
;
A
#
# COMPACT_ATOMS: atom_id res chain seq x y z
N ARG A 1 -7.72 -21.17 7.20
CA ARG A 1 -7.92 -19.74 7.46
C ARG A 1 -8.37 -19.50 8.89
N PRO A 2 -7.84 -18.50 9.58
CA PRO A 2 -8.33 -18.15 10.90
C PRO A 2 -9.77 -17.60 10.82
N LYS A 3 -10.52 -17.84 11.89
CA LYS A 3 -11.93 -17.42 11.95
C LYS A 3 -12.11 -15.92 11.84
N TRP A 4 -11.12 -15.14 12.32
CA TRP A 4 -11.21 -13.69 12.31
C TRP A 4 -11.08 -13.09 10.91
N PHE A 5 -10.67 -13.86 9.89
CA PHE A 5 -10.62 -13.38 8.51
C PHE A 5 -11.97 -12.82 8.06
N GLY A 6 -13.07 -13.43 8.52
CA GLY A 6 -14.41 -12.97 8.19
C GLY A 6 -14.77 -11.60 8.75
N ARG A 7 -14.02 -11.11 9.75
CA ARG A 7 -14.26 -9.78 10.34
C ARG A 7 -13.74 -8.67 9.44
N ILE A 8 -12.82 -8.98 8.54
CA ILE A 8 -12.12 -7.98 7.74
C ILE A 8 -12.93 -7.65 6.50
N ASN A 9 -13.29 -6.38 6.36
CA ASN A 9 -13.82 -5.84 5.12
C ASN A 9 -12.63 -5.39 4.29
N ILE A 10 -12.41 -6.02 3.15
CA ILE A 10 -11.22 -5.78 2.33
C ILE A 10 -11.15 -4.34 1.85
N GLU A 11 -12.27 -3.76 1.44
CA GLU A 11 -12.29 -2.35 1.00
C GLU A 11 -11.90 -1.40 2.12
N GLU A 12 -12.45 -1.62 3.31
CA GLU A 12 -12.12 -0.84 4.49
C GLU A 12 -10.66 -1.05 4.90
N TYR A 13 -10.20 -2.29 4.86
CA TYR A 13 -8.82 -2.67 5.16
C TYR A 13 -7.83 -1.92 4.25
N GLU A 14 -8.11 -1.90 2.95
CA GLU A 14 -7.27 -1.19 1.99
C GLU A 14 -7.29 0.32 2.24
N LYS A 15 -8.44 0.87 2.64
CA LYS A 15 -8.54 2.29 3.00
C LYS A 15 -7.71 2.62 4.22
N LEU A 16 -7.76 1.78 5.25
CA LEU A 16 -6.96 1.97 6.45
C LEU A 16 -5.45 1.96 6.11
N ALA A 17 -5.04 1.04 5.26
CA ALA A 17 -3.66 0.99 4.79
C ALA A 17 -3.29 2.26 4.02
N SER A 18 -4.21 2.77 3.20
CA SER A 18 -3.96 3.94 2.37
C SER A 18 -3.74 5.22 3.18
N ILE A 19 -4.36 5.33 4.35
CA ILE A 19 -4.21 6.51 5.20
C ILE A 19 -3.06 6.39 6.19
N GLY A 20 -2.30 5.30 6.14
CA GLY A 20 -1.03 5.18 6.85
C GLY A 20 -1.06 4.38 8.14
N TYR A 21 -2.15 3.67 8.44
CA TYR A 21 -2.15 2.80 9.61
C TYR A 21 -1.21 1.62 9.42
N THR A 22 -0.51 1.25 10.49
CA THR A 22 0.36 0.09 10.47
C THR A 22 -0.46 -1.21 10.51
N PRO A 23 0.11 -2.35 10.08
CA PRO A 23 -0.61 -3.62 10.20
C PRO A 23 -1.04 -3.93 11.63
N GLN A 24 -0.22 -3.58 12.61
CA GLN A 24 -0.53 -3.77 14.02
C GLN A 24 -1.75 -2.96 14.43
N GLN A 25 -1.83 -1.70 13.98
CA GLN A 25 -2.97 -0.83 14.26
C GLN A 25 -4.25 -1.36 13.61
N ILE A 26 -4.14 -1.90 12.41
CA ILE A 26 -5.29 -2.48 11.72
C ILE A 26 -5.79 -3.72 12.46
N ALA A 27 -4.87 -4.55 12.96
CA ALA A 27 -5.25 -5.70 13.79
C ALA A 27 -6.05 -5.24 15.01
N MET A 28 -5.60 -4.20 15.67
CA MET A 28 -6.31 -3.64 16.82
C MET A 28 -7.69 -3.09 16.43
N TYR A 29 -7.78 -2.46 15.28
CA TYR A 29 -9.04 -1.94 14.77
C TYR A 29 -10.09 -3.04 14.61
N TYR A 30 -9.70 -4.20 14.11
CA TYR A 30 -10.60 -5.34 13.91
C TYR A 30 -10.70 -6.25 15.12
N ASP A 31 -10.12 -5.86 16.24
CA ASP A 31 -10.11 -6.65 17.48
C ASP A 31 -9.53 -8.05 17.24
N ILE A 32 -8.40 -8.08 16.55
CA ILE A 32 -7.64 -9.29 16.24
C ILE A 32 -6.35 -9.26 17.05
N GLU A 33 -5.97 -10.38 17.64
CA GLU A 33 -4.71 -10.46 18.36
C GLU A 33 -3.55 -10.14 17.41
N VAL A 34 -2.71 -9.17 17.79
CA VAL A 34 -1.66 -8.63 16.93
C VAL A 34 -0.68 -9.72 16.49
N GLY A 35 -0.28 -10.61 17.41
CA GLY A 35 0.64 -11.70 17.09
C GLY A 35 0.09 -12.63 16.02
N ASP A 36 -1.18 -13.02 16.16
CA ASP A 36 -1.84 -13.87 15.17
C ASP A 36 -1.94 -13.17 13.83
N PHE A 37 -2.37 -11.90 13.84
CA PHE A 37 -2.49 -11.13 12.61
C PHE A 37 -1.14 -11.03 11.90
N MET A 38 -0.08 -10.68 12.62
CA MET A 38 1.25 -10.52 12.04
C MET A 38 1.82 -11.83 11.55
N PHE A 39 1.52 -12.93 12.23
CA PHE A 39 1.92 -14.25 11.74
C PHE A 39 1.38 -14.50 10.32
N TYR A 40 0.08 -14.28 10.11
CA TYR A 40 -0.52 -14.48 8.78
C TYR A 40 -0.11 -13.38 7.80
N PHE A 41 0.09 -12.16 8.29
CA PHE A 41 0.53 -11.03 7.46
C PHE A 41 1.90 -11.30 6.82
N THR A 42 2.81 -11.91 7.57
CA THR A 42 4.17 -12.15 7.10
C THR A 42 4.36 -13.47 6.36
N LEU A 43 3.31 -14.27 6.23
CA LEU A 43 3.38 -15.51 5.45
C LEU A 43 3.58 -15.21 3.97
N LEU A 44 4.25 -16.15 3.30
CA LEU A 44 4.42 -16.12 1.85
C LEU A 44 3.04 -16.04 1.18
N ARG A 45 2.90 -15.12 0.22
CA ARG A 45 1.66 -14.91 -0.54
C ARG A 45 0.47 -14.56 0.34
N SER A 46 0.70 -13.85 1.43
CA SER A 46 -0.35 -13.45 2.36
C SER A 46 -1.36 -12.50 1.69
N PRO A 47 -2.67 -12.81 1.71
CA PRO A 47 -3.66 -11.86 1.24
C PRO A 47 -3.72 -10.59 2.10
N LEU A 48 -3.39 -10.70 3.38
CA LEU A 48 -3.34 -9.54 4.28
C LEU A 48 -2.27 -8.55 3.82
N LYS A 49 -1.09 -9.04 3.51
CA LYS A 49 -0.01 -8.19 3.02
C LYS A 49 -0.34 -7.63 1.64
N TYR A 50 -0.89 -8.46 0.75
CA TYR A 50 -1.26 -8.04 -0.60
C TYR A 50 -2.23 -6.86 -0.56
N HIS A 51 -3.30 -6.97 0.22
CA HIS A 51 -4.31 -5.91 0.29
C HIS A 51 -3.81 -4.67 1.03
N TYR A 52 -2.90 -4.86 1.99
CA TYR A 52 -2.24 -3.74 2.66
C TYR A 52 -1.41 -2.94 1.66
N ASP A 53 -0.55 -3.63 0.92
CA ASP A 53 0.29 -3.01 -0.10
C ASP A 53 -0.54 -2.38 -1.21
N ARG A 54 -1.62 -3.06 -1.62
CA ARG A 54 -2.53 -2.55 -2.64
C ARG A 54 -3.20 -1.25 -2.20
N GLY A 55 -3.64 -1.17 -0.95
CA GLY A 55 -4.24 0.05 -0.42
C GLY A 55 -3.27 1.23 -0.50
N GLN A 56 -2.03 1.02 -0.12
CA GLN A 56 -0.99 2.05 -0.22
C GLN A 56 -0.70 2.41 -1.67
N LEU A 57 -0.63 1.43 -2.54
CA LEU A 57 -0.37 1.66 -3.97
C LEU A 57 -1.50 2.46 -4.61
N LEU A 58 -2.75 2.15 -4.31
CA LEU A 58 -3.90 2.87 -4.85
C LEU A 58 -3.86 4.35 -4.45
N GLN A 59 -3.46 4.64 -3.20
CA GLN A 59 -3.33 6.02 -2.75
C GLN A 59 -2.19 6.73 -3.49
N GLN A 60 -1.05 6.08 -3.66
CA GLN A 60 0.07 6.64 -4.41
C GLN A 60 -0.30 6.89 -5.88
N ALA A 61 -1.03 5.96 -6.48
CA ALA A 61 -1.50 6.10 -7.86
C ALA A 61 -2.44 7.29 -8.00
N LYS A 62 -3.35 7.45 -7.04
CA LYS A 62 -4.28 8.58 -7.03
C LYS A 62 -3.53 9.90 -6.94
N GLU A 63 -2.52 9.99 -6.08
CA GLU A 63 -1.68 11.17 -5.95
C GLU A 63 -0.90 11.42 -7.25
N GLY A 64 -0.34 10.38 -7.85
CA GLY A 64 0.38 10.48 -9.12
C GLY A 64 -0.49 10.94 -10.27
N ILE A 65 -1.71 10.43 -10.36
CA ILE A 65 -2.68 10.87 -11.38
C ILE A 65 -3.02 12.33 -11.17
N SER A 66 -3.28 12.75 -9.93
CA SER A 66 -3.58 14.14 -9.61
C SER A 66 -2.42 15.06 -10.01
N MET A 67 -1.18 14.68 -9.74
CA MET A 67 0.00 15.44 -10.14
C MET A 67 0.15 15.51 -11.68
N THR A 68 -0.15 14.41 -12.36
CA THR A 68 -0.12 14.36 -13.82
C THR A 68 -1.15 15.31 -14.44
N ASP A 69 -2.37 15.30 -13.92
CA ASP A 69 -3.42 16.21 -14.37
C ASP A 69 -3.03 17.67 -14.16
N ALA A 70 -2.49 17.99 -13.01
CA ALA A 70 -2.02 19.34 -12.71
C ALA A 70 -0.88 19.76 -13.63
N ALA A 71 0.07 18.86 -13.91
CA ALA A 71 1.17 19.13 -14.84
C ALA A 71 0.68 19.29 -16.28
N ALA A 72 -0.33 18.50 -16.68
CA ALA A 72 -0.88 18.54 -18.04
C ALA A 72 -1.61 19.87 -18.33
N THR A 73 -2.14 20.52 -17.30
CA THR A 73 -2.79 21.83 -17.46
C THR A 73 -1.77 22.96 -17.65
N GLY A 74 -0.48 22.67 -17.49
CA GLY A 74 0.57 23.66 -17.71
C GLY A 74 0.66 24.76 -16.67
N GLU A 75 0.01 24.59 -15.55
CA GLU A 75 -0.12 25.63 -14.55
C GLU A 75 1.20 25.96 -13.83
N ASN A 76 2.13 25.00 -13.78
CA ASN A 76 3.32 25.22 -12.95
C ASN A 76 4.45 24.23 -13.27
N VAL A 77 5.60 24.75 -13.66
CA VAL A 77 6.82 23.95 -13.89
C VAL A 77 7.23 23.18 -12.64
N THR A 78 7.03 23.77 -11.46
CA THR A 78 7.35 23.16 -10.17
C THR A 78 6.55 21.86 -9.96
N GLN A 79 5.30 21.84 -10.41
CA GLN A 79 4.47 20.62 -10.31
C GLN A 79 5.00 19.50 -11.20
N ALA A 80 5.49 19.82 -12.39
CA ALA A 80 6.13 18.85 -13.26
C ALA A 80 7.39 18.26 -12.60
N GLN A 81 8.19 19.09 -11.95
CA GLN A 81 9.36 18.64 -11.20
C GLN A 81 8.97 17.73 -10.04
N ARG A 82 7.89 18.05 -9.33
CA ARG A 82 7.37 17.20 -8.24
C ARG A 82 6.92 15.85 -8.77
N LEU A 83 6.29 15.82 -9.92
CA LEU A 83 5.86 14.57 -10.55
C LEU A 83 7.05 13.68 -10.87
N ASP A 84 8.13 14.24 -11.41
CA ASP A 84 9.34 13.50 -11.71
C ASP A 84 9.94 12.89 -10.44
N LYS A 85 10.02 13.66 -9.36
CA LYS A 85 10.48 13.16 -8.07
C LYS A 85 9.59 12.03 -7.56
N PHE A 86 8.27 12.21 -7.65
CA PHE A 86 7.31 11.20 -7.20
C PHE A 86 7.51 9.89 -7.96
N ARG A 87 7.66 9.95 -9.27
CA ARG A 87 7.90 8.77 -10.10
C ARG A 87 9.21 8.08 -9.73
N GLY A 88 10.27 8.85 -9.50
CA GLY A 88 11.55 8.31 -9.07
C GLY A 88 11.45 7.59 -7.74
N GLN A 89 10.74 8.15 -6.77
CA GLN A 89 10.52 7.51 -5.48
C GLN A 89 9.71 6.23 -5.61
N LEU A 90 8.70 6.22 -6.45
CA LEU A 90 7.87 5.03 -6.67
C LEU A 90 8.68 3.92 -7.33
N GLU A 91 9.46 4.24 -8.34
CA GLU A 91 10.33 3.28 -9.01
C GLU A 91 11.36 2.70 -8.04
N PHE A 92 11.94 3.53 -7.18
CA PHE A 92 12.89 3.09 -6.17
C PHE A 92 12.25 2.10 -5.20
N LYS A 93 11.05 2.40 -4.70
CA LYS A 93 10.30 1.50 -3.82
C LYS A 93 10.00 0.18 -4.52
N ASN A 94 9.58 0.22 -5.77
CA ASN A 94 9.27 -0.99 -6.54
C ASN A 94 10.52 -1.84 -6.75
N ASN A 95 11.67 -1.21 -7.02
CA ASN A 95 12.94 -1.92 -7.17
C ASN A 95 13.37 -2.58 -5.87
N ILE A 96 13.21 -1.91 -4.73
CA ILE A 96 13.48 -2.49 -3.42
C ILE A 96 12.60 -3.72 -3.19
N ASN A 97 11.31 -3.61 -3.49
CA ASN A 97 10.39 -4.73 -3.36
C ASN A 97 10.83 -5.91 -4.23
N LYS A 98 11.29 -5.67 -5.45
CA LYS A 98 11.82 -6.72 -6.30
C LYS A 98 13.05 -7.39 -5.71
N VAL A 99 13.95 -6.61 -5.12
CA VAL A 99 15.18 -7.15 -4.52
C VAL A 99 14.87 -8.02 -3.31
N PHE A 100 13.95 -7.57 -2.45
CA PHE A 100 13.64 -8.27 -1.19
C PHE A 100 12.52 -9.30 -1.33
N PHE A 101 11.59 -9.11 -2.26
CA PHE A 101 10.38 -9.92 -2.36
C PHE A 101 10.14 -10.47 -3.76
N GLY A 102 11.04 -10.26 -4.70
CA GLY A 102 10.87 -10.67 -6.08
C GLY A 102 10.64 -12.17 -6.24
N ASP A 103 11.37 -12.97 -5.47
CA ASP A 103 11.22 -14.42 -5.48
C ASP A 103 9.91 -14.89 -4.88
N LEU A 104 9.27 -14.05 -4.07
CA LEU A 104 8.01 -14.36 -3.41
C LEU A 104 6.81 -14.13 -4.32
N ASP A 105 6.96 -13.29 -5.32
CA ASP A 105 5.88 -12.90 -6.24
C ASP A 105 5.85 -13.77 -7.50
N VAL A 106 6.83 -14.65 -7.63
CA VAL A 106 6.95 -15.52 -8.81
C VAL A 106 6.19 -16.82 -8.65
#